data_f39fac72856755341a7681e1126ac24b
#
_entry.id   f39fac72856755341a7681e1126ac24b
#
_cell.length_a   1.000
_cell.length_b   1.000
_cell.length_c   1.000
_cell.angle_alpha   90.00
_cell.angle_beta   90.00
_cell.angle_gamma   90.00
#
_symmetry.space_group_name_H-M   'P 1'
#
loop_
_entity.id
_entity.type
_entity.pdbx_description
1 polymer ?
#
loop_
_entity_poly.entity_id
_entity_poly.type
_entity_poly.pdbx_seq_one_letter_code
_entity_poly.pdbx_strand_id
1 'polypeptide(L)'
;LITEMEILAWDILDLTIPTNLVKKRQMGTRAFLESTAFAAVKTKTGALLRSAAFPGLGQLYNDKKIEGYSLLGLEAILIGMTLSNYSAFNSAQTDYNNNLVSYNSASTLDDIAHYRTLVEDADQEMVKRNNNLLLFSSLTTVVWIGNMVHAYLTGPEDEEDDRPDDREAARSISVAYDPNFNRTVLKWEFDL
;
A
#
# COMPACT_ATOMS: atom_id res chain seq x y z
N LEU A 1 -22.32 -23.98 -7.93
CA LEU A 1 -23.76 -24.07 -8.34
C LEU A 1 -23.95 -24.54 -9.78
N ILE A 2 -22.97 -24.34 -10.67
CA ILE A 2 -23.04 -24.78 -12.08
C ILE A 2 -22.64 -26.26 -12.23
N THR A 3 -21.80 -26.79 -11.34
CA THR A 3 -21.23 -28.14 -11.45
C THR A 3 -22.22 -29.28 -11.13
N GLU A 4 -23.18 -29.07 -10.23
CA GLU A 4 -24.15 -30.11 -9.90
C GLU A 4 -25.27 -30.26 -10.95
N MET A 5 -25.66 -29.15 -11.59
CA MET A 5 -26.63 -29.18 -12.68
C MET A 5 -26.06 -29.81 -13.96
N GLU A 6 -24.78 -29.63 -14.25
CA GLU A 6 -24.12 -30.28 -15.38
C GLU A 6 -23.99 -31.78 -15.17
N ILE A 7 -23.69 -32.25 -13.96
CA ILE A 7 -23.62 -33.68 -13.63
C ILE A 7 -24.98 -34.37 -13.83
N LEU A 8 -26.08 -33.74 -13.38
CA LEU A 8 -27.45 -34.23 -13.58
C LEU A 8 -27.87 -34.27 -15.06
N ALA A 9 -27.41 -33.31 -15.87
CA ALA A 9 -27.71 -33.30 -17.29
C ALA A 9 -27.02 -34.43 -18.08
N TRP A 10 -25.86 -34.88 -17.65
CA TRP A 10 -25.13 -35.98 -18.27
C TRP A 10 -25.69 -37.36 -17.86
N ASP A 11 -26.24 -37.50 -16.65
CA ASP A 11 -26.94 -38.72 -16.21
C ASP A 11 -28.23 -38.97 -17.00
N ILE A 12 -28.92 -37.89 -17.46
CA ILE A 12 -30.15 -37.99 -18.24
C ILE A 12 -29.87 -38.45 -19.70
N LEU A 13 -28.64 -38.25 -20.20
CA LEU A 13 -28.26 -38.59 -21.57
C LEU A 13 -27.62 -39.98 -21.73
N ASP A 14 -27.59 -40.78 -20.65
CA ASP A 14 -27.03 -42.18 -20.63
C ASP A 14 -25.61 -42.27 -21.23
N LEU A 15 -24.86 -41.18 -21.12
CA LEU A 15 -23.45 -41.15 -21.46
C LEU A 15 -22.65 -41.60 -20.24
N THR A 16 -22.30 -42.90 -20.20
CA THR A 16 -21.42 -43.47 -19.18
C THR A 16 -20.02 -42.87 -19.30
N ILE A 17 -19.82 -41.68 -18.71
CA ILE A 17 -18.48 -41.15 -18.52
C ILE A 17 -17.79 -41.97 -17.46
N PRO A 18 -16.66 -42.59 -17.73
CA PRO A 18 -15.93 -43.37 -16.74
C PRO A 18 -15.66 -42.54 -15.48
N THR A 19 -16.06 -43.04 -14.32
CA THR A 19 -15.93 -42.34 -13.01
C THR A 19 -14.51 -41.83 -12.71
N ASN A 20 -13.50 -42.46 -13.27
CA ASN A 20 -12.11 -42.04 -13.19
C ASN A 20 -11.84 -40.71 -13.94
N LEU A 21 -12.52 -40.44 -15.07
CA LEU A 21 -12.39 -39.17 -15.80
C LEU A 21 -13.09 -38.02 -15.09
N VAL A 22 -14.28 -38.28 -14.51
CA VAL A 22 -15.00 -37.29 -13.69
C VAL A 22 -14.16 -36.92 -12.47
N LYS A 23 -13.60 -37.91 -11.77
CA LYS A 23 -12.73 -37.71 -10.61
C LYS A 23 -11.43 -36.95 -10.97
N LYS A 24 -10.84 -37.26 -12.14
CA LYS A 24 -9.63 -36.57 -12.62
C LYS A 24 -9.93 -35.10 -13.02
N ARG A 25 -11.10 -34.82 -13.60
CA ARG A 25 -11.54 -33.46 -13.94
C ARG A 25 -11.84 -32.64 -12.67
N GLN A 26 -12.51 -33.23 -11.68
CA GLN A 26 -12.76 -32.58 -10.39
C GLN A 26 -11.46 -32.28 -9.62
N MET A 27 -10.48 -33.18 -9.63
CA MET A 27 -9.16 -32.93 -9.04
C MET A 27 -8.40 -31.84 -9.76
N GLY A 28 -8.46 -31.81 -11.10
CA GLY A 28 -7.87 -30.73 -11.90
C GLY A 28 -8.50 -29.37 -11.63
N THR A 29 -9.83 -29.32 -11.49
CA THR A 29 -10.55 -28.08 -11.16
C THR A 29 -10.30 -27.63 -9.74
N ARG A 30 -10.23 -28.54 -8.76
CA ARG A 30 -9.85 -28.20 -7.37
C ARG A 30 -8.40 -27.76 -7.28
N ALA A 31 -7.46 -28.46 -7.89
CA ALA A 31 -6.06 -28.04 -7.92
C ALA A 31 -5.89 -26.69 -8.66
N PHE A 32 -6.66 -26.44 -9.70
CA PHE A 32 -6.70 -25.15 -10.37
C PHE A 32 -7.31 -24.08 -9.46
N LEU A 33 -8.44 -24.33 -8.78
CA LEU A 33 -9.04 -23.39 -7.83
C LEU A 33 -8.19 -23.21 -6.57
N GLU A 34 -7.48 -24.22 -6.12
CA GLU A 34 -6.52 -24.12 -5.02
C GLU A 34 -5.23 -23.40 -5.45
N SER A 35 -4.79 -23.55 -6.70
CA SER A 35 -3.66 -22.81 -7.27
C SER A 35 -4.04 -21.39 -7.67
N THR A 36 -5.29 -21.13 -8.06
CA THR A 36 -5.84 -19.79 -8.32
C THR A 36 -6.50 -19.17 -7.10
N ALA A 37 -6.72 -19.90 -6.00
CA ALA A 37 -6.96 -19.32 -4.68
C ALA A 37 -5.67 -18.60 -4.27
N PHE A 38 -5.42 -17.55 -4.99
CA PHE A 38 -4.56 -16.42 -4.76
C PHE A 38 -3.65 -16.56 -3.52
N ALA A 39 -2.65 -17.40 -3.59
CA ALA A 39 -1.39 -16.99 -3.04
C ALA A 39 -0.95 -15.84 -3.96
N ALA A 40 -1.45 -14.62 -3.70
CA ALA A 40 -0.97 -13.44 -4.37
C ALA A 40 0.54 -13.47 -4.19
N VAL A 41 1.28 -13.73 -5.28
CA VAL A 41 2.73 -13.83 -5.24
C VAL A 41 3.22 -12.57 -4.53
N LYS A 42 3.84 -12.74 -3.38
CA LYS A 42 4.33 -11.61 -2.59
C LYS A 42 5.45 -10.98 -3.37
N THR A 43 5.36 -9.68 -3.62
CA THR A 43 6.35 -8.92 -4.39
C THR A 43 6.96 -7.81 -3.55
N LYS A 44 8.20 -7.42 -3.85
CA LYS A 44 8.87 -6.26 -3.23
C LYS A 44 8.06 -4.98 -3.42
N THR A 45 7.54 -4.75 -4.63
CA THR A 45 6.68 -3.61 -4.95
C THR A 45 5.37 -3.65 -4.16
N GLY A 46 4.79 -4.85 -3.99
CA GLY A 46 3.59 -5.03 -3.17
C GLY A 46 3.81 -4.69 -1.70
N ALA A 47 4.98 -5.01 -1.14
CA ALA A 47 5.38 -4.64 0.21
C ALA A 47 5.58 -3.11 0.35
N LEU A 48 6.28 -2.50 -0.60
CA LEU A 48 6.51 -1.05 -0.65
C LEU A 48 5.20 -0.27 -0.69
N LEU A 49 4.28 -0.62 -1.59
CA LEU A 49 2.99 0.08 -1.73
C LEU A 49 2.13 -0.02 -0.47
N ARG A 50 2.16 -1.16 0.24
CA ARG A 50 1.47 -1.30 1.53
C ARG A 50 2.10 -0.44 2.61
N SER A 51 3.43 -0.37 2.66
CA SER A 51 4.15 0.52 3.59
C SER A 51 3.96 2.00 3.23
N ALA A 52 3.73 2.33 1.95
CA ALA A 52 3.39 3.68 1.52
C ALA A 52 1.99 4.10 2.01
N ALA A 53 1.04 3.17 2.07
CA ALA A 53 -0.30 3.43 2.60
C ALA A 53 -0.28 3.57 4.13
N PHE A 54 0.41 2.64 4.83
CA PHE A 54 0.58 2.65 6.28
C PHE A 54 1.90 2.00 6.68
N PRO A 55 2.72 2.68 7.49
CA PRO A 55 3.96 2.13 8.02
C PRO A 55 3.71 0.80 8.74
N GLY A 56 4.55 -0.21 8.47
CA GLY A 56 4.44 -1.55 9.06
C GLY A 56 3.61 -2.54 8.24
N LEU A 57 2.70 -2.10 7.36
CA LEU A 57 1.89 -3.03 6.56
C LEU A 57 2.71 -3.84 5.56
N GLY A 58 3.78 -3.28 5.01
CA GLY A 58 4.70 -4.00 4.14
C GLY A 58 5.43 -5.12 4.87
N GLN A 59 5.85 -4.90 6.12
CA GLN A 59 6.48 -5.92 6.96
C GLN A 59 5.47 -7.02 7.33
N LEU A 60 4.23 -6.66 7.65
CA LEU A 60 3.17 -7.67 7.86
C LEU A 60 2.91 -8.49 6.60
N TYR A 61 2.93 -7.87 5.45
CA TYR A 61 2.82 -8.56 4.16
C TYR A 61 4.00 -9.51 3.90
N ASN A 62 5.21 -9.17 4.37
CA ASN A 62 6.41 -9.99 4.30
C ASN A 62 6.50 -11.04 5.44
N ASP A 63 5.41 -11.28 6.19
CA ASP A 63 5.31 -12.17 7.36
C ASP A 63 6.17 -11.76 8.57
N LYS A 64 6.73 -10.54 8.55
CA LYS A 64 7.53 -9.98 9.63
C LYS A 64 6.66 -9.29 10.68
N LYS A 65 5.86 -10.09 11.39
CA LYS A 65 4.81 -9.59 12.29
C LYS A 65 5.33 -8.69 13.40
N ILE A 66 6.45 -9.06 14.04
CA ILE A 66 7.01 -8.27 15.15
C ILE A 66 7.45 -6.90 14.64
N GLU A 67 8.22 -6.86 13.54
CA GLU A 67 8.67 -5.61 12.91
C GLU A 67 7.47 -4.75 12.47
N GLY A 68 6.48 -5.36 11.82
CA GLY A 68 5.28 -4.67 11.34
C GLY A 68 4.49 -4.00 12.46
N TYR A 69 4.18 -4.73 13.53
CA TYR A 69 3.44 -4.16 14.67
C TYR A 69 4.26 -3.12 15.45
N SER A 70 5.58 -3.31 15.57
CA SER A 70 6.45 -2.34 16.22
C SER A 70 6.49 -1.02 15.47
N LEU A 71 6.57 -1.07 14.13
CA LEU A 71 6.57 0.12 13.27
C LEU A 71 5.21 0.82 13.27
N LEU A 72 4.10 0.07 13.22
CA LEU A 72 2.75 0.62 13.38
C LEU A 72 2.59 1.35 14.71
N GLY A 73 3.06 0.74 15.81
CA GLY A 73 2.99 1.35 17.13
C GLY A 73 3.84 2.61 17.26
N LEU A 74 5.08 2.58 16.75
CA LEU A 74 5.96 3.74 16.74
C LEU A 74 5.35 4.89 15.94
N GLU A 75 4.84 4.62 14.77
CA GLU A 75 4.25 5.64 13.90
C GLU A 75 2.98 6.24 14.50
N ALA A 76 2.14 5.43 15.13
CA ALA A 76 0.96 5.91 15.85
C ALA A 76 1.34 6.88 16.97
N ILE A 77 2.42 6.63 17.71
CA ILE A 77 2.94 7.52 18.74
C ILE A 77 3.44 8.82 18.11
N LEU A 78 4.23 8.76 17.04
CA LEU A 78 4.78 9.95 16.37
C LEU A 78 3.67 10.84 15.78
N ILE A 79 2.68 10.24 15.13
CA ILE A 79 1.49 10.96 14.63
C ILE A 79 0.73 11.59 15.81
N GLY A 80 0.50 10.84 16.87
CA GLY A 80 -0.17 11.36 18.06
C GLY A 80 0.54 12.57 18.68
N MET A 81 1.88 12.51 18.77
CA MET A 81 2.70 13.64 19.23
C MET A 81 2.63 14.84 18.28
N THR A 82 2.65 14.59 16.96
CA THR A 82 2.52 15.62 15.94
C THR A 82 1.17 16.35 16.07
N LEU A 83 0.06 15.60 16.15
CA LEU A 83 -1.28 16.16 16.30
C LEU A 83 -1.46 16.91 17.63
N SER A 84 -0.91 16.40 18.73
CA SER A 84 -0.95 17.05 20.04
C SER A 84 -0.21 18.39 20.01
N ASN A 85 0.99 18.45 19.42
CA ASN A 85 1.74 19.70 19.30
C ASN A 85 1.09 20.68 18.32
N TYR A 86 0.46 20.19 17.25
CA TYR A 86 -0.33 21.03 16.34
C TYR A 86 -1.51 21.68 17.06
N SER A 87 -2.27 20.93 17.85
CA SER A 87 -3.38 21.46 18.64
C SER A 87 -2.90 22.50 19.68
N ALA A 88 -1.80 22.18 20.38
CA ALA A 88 -1.22 23.08 21.36
C ALA A 88 -0.64 24.36 20.74
N PHE A 89 -0.05 24.27 19.53
CA PHE A 89 0.40 25.44 18.77
C PHE A 89 -0.78 26.37 18.41
N ASN A 90 -1.87 25.82 17.90
CA ASN A 90 -3.07 26.61 17.58
C ASN A 90 -3.67 27.29 18.81
N SER A 91 -3.67 26.60 19.97
CA SER A 91 -4.12 27.19 21.23
C SER A 91 -3.22 28.36 21.63
N ALA A 92 -1.90 28.16 21.66
CA ALA A 92 -0.94 29.19 21.99
C ALA A 92 -1.01 30.41 21.05
N GLN A 93 -1.24 30.16 19.76
CA GLN A 93 -1.46 31.22 18.77
C GLN A 93 -2.72 32.04 19.05
N THR A 94 -3.80 31.37 19.48
CA THR A 94 -5.05 32.03 19.87
C THR A 94 -4.84 32.88 21.12
N ASP A 95 -4.14 32.33 22.14
CA ASP A 95 -3.82 33.06 23.37
C ASP A 95 -2.94 34.26 23.08
N TYR A 96 -1.91 34.14 22.26
CA TYR A 96 -1.07 35.23 21.78
C TYR A 96 -1.91 36.34 21.15
N ASN A 97 -2.79 36.02 20.20
CA ASN A 97 -3.63 37.02 19.55
C ASN A 97 -4.58 37.73 20.50
N ASN A 98 -5.22 36.98 21.43
CA ASN A 98 -6.14 37.54 22.42
C ASN A 98 -5.41 38.47 23.38
N ASN A 99 -4.24 38.05 23.88
CA ASN A 99 -3.42 38.84 24.78
C ASN A 99 -2.86 40.08 24.07
N LEU A 100 -2.50 40.01 22.81
CA LEU A 100 -2.06 41.15 21.99
C LEU A 100 -3.16 42.18 21.81
N VAL A 101 -4.41 41.77 21.59
CA VAL A 101 -5.58 42.68 21.56
C VAL A 101 -5.77 43.38 22.91
N SER A 102 -5.68 42.64 24.02
CA SER A 102 -5.79 43.19 25.37
C SER A 102 -4.64 44.15 25.69
N TYR A 103 -3.41 43.82 25.31
CA TYR A 103 -2.25 44.68 25.44
C TYR A 103 -2.44 46.02 24.70
N ASN A 104 -2.91 45.96 23.44
CA ASN A 104 -3.12 47.15 22.63
C ASN A 104 -4.27 48.05 23.13
N SER A 105 -5.20 47.52 23.92
CA SER A 105 -6.31 48.26 24.53
C SER A 105 -6.06 48.66 25.97
N ALA A 106 -4.96 48.25 26.58
CA ALA A 106 -4.60 48.57 27.93
C ALA A 106 -4.37 50.08 28.12
N SER A 107 -4.93 50.65 29.19
CA SER A 107 -4.87 52.09 29.47
C SER A 107 -4.09 52.41 30.75
N THR A 108 -3.83 51.42 31.62
CA THR A 108 -3.04 51.59 32.83
C THR A 108 -1.66 50.98 32.71
N LEU A 109 -0.68 51.46 33.43
CA LEU A 109 0.68 50.90 33.43
C LEU A 109 0.70 49.46 33.94
N ASP A 110 -0.15 49.12 34.89
CA ASP A 110 -0.25 47.79 35.45
C ASP A 110 -0.83 46.80 34.43
N ASP A 111 -1.88 47.19 33.68
CA ASP A 111 -2.46 46.36 32.62
C ASP A 111 -1.47 46.16 31.48
N ILE A 112 -0.75 47.21 31.08
CA ILE A 112 0.29 47.14 30.05
C ILE A 112 1.37 46.14 30.46
N ALA A 113 1.87 46.23 31.71
CA ALA A 113 2.89 45.29 32.18
C ALA A 113 2.36 43.85 32.26
N HIS A 114 1.14 43.66 32.73
CA HIS A 114 0.49 42.36 32.83
C HIS A 114 0.29 41.70 31.45
N TYR A 115 -0.36 42.39 30.51
CA TYR A 115 -0.64 41.82 29.19
C TYR A 115 0.64 41.63 28.35
N ARG A 116 1.67 42.47 28.57
CA ARG A 116 2.97 42.24 27.95
C ARG A 116 3.56 40.89 28.36
N THR A 117 3.54 40.56 29.64
CA THR A 117 4.03 39.26 30.11
C THR A 117 3.23 38.12 29.50
N LEU A 118 1.90 38.23 29.45
CA LEU A 118 1.05 37.18 28.83
C LEU A 118 1.32 37.01 27.31
N VAL A 119 1.61 38.07 26.58
CA VAL A 119 2.01 38.01 25.18
C VAL A 119 3.36 37.32 25.02
N GLU A 120 4.35 37.70 25.85
CA GLU A 120 5.68 37.09 25.83
C GLU A 120 5.63 35.61 26.18
N ASP A 121 4.85 35.20 27.18
CA ASP A 121 4.67 33.80 27.59
C ASP A 121 3.98 32.97 26.48
N ALA A 122 2.93 33.53 25.87
CA ALA A 122 2.22 32.87 24.77
C ALA A 122 3.10 32.74 23.52
N ASP A 123 3.94 33.73 23.20
CA ASP A 123 4.91 33.67 22.10
C ASP A 123 5.94 32.54 22.34
N GLN A 124 6.51 32.47 23.54
CA GLN A 124 7.47 31.43 23.91
C GLN A 124 6.85 30.03 23.79
N GLU A 125 5.61 29.86 24.28
CA GLU A 125 4.92 28.57 24.17
C GLU A 125 4.62 28.23 22.70
N MET A 126 4.19 29.19 21.89
CA MET A 126 3.96 29.02 20.46
C MET A 126 5.24 28.57 19.73
N VAL A 127 6.38 29.23 19.97
CA VAL A 127 7.67 28.87 19.38
C VAL A 127 8.09 27.46 19.79
N LYS A 128 7.94 27.12 21.09
CA LYS A 128 8.25 25.78 21.61
C LYS A 128 7.37 24.71 20.95
N ARG A 129 6.06 24.95 20.82
CA ARG A 129 5.14 23.99 20.18
C ARG A 129 5.42 23.84 18.69
N ASN A 130 5.76 24.92 17.99
CA ASN A 130 6.17 24.88 16.61
C ASN A 130 7.45 24.04 16.42
N ASN A 131 8.46 24.23 17.27
CA ASN A 131 9.69 23.43 17.17
C ASN A 131 9.43 21.94 17.42
N ASN A 132 8.58 21.61 18.39
CA ASN A 132 8.17 20.23 18.64
C ASN A 132 7.36 19.66 17.46
N LEU A 133 6.45 20.44 16.88
CA LEU A 133 5.69 20.04 15.71
C LEU A 133 6.61 19.71 14.53
N LEU A 134 7.59 20.58 14.24
CA LEU A 134 8.58 20.33 13.20
C LEU A 134 9.43 19.09 13.48
N LEU A 135 9.84 18.90 14.74
CA LEU A 135 10.62 17.72 15.14
C LEU A 135 9.82 16.43 14.91
N PHE A 136 8.62 16.33 15.48
CA PHE A 136 7.82 15.09 15.38
C PHE A 136 7.32 14.82 13.97
N SER A 137 6.92 15.83 13.20
CA SER A 137 6.53 15.66 11.80
C SER A 137 7.72 15.22 10.93
N SER A 138 8.92 15.72 11.17
CA SER A 138 10.13 15.29 10.48
C SER A 138 10.48 13.84 10.82
N LEU A 139 10.39 13.46 12.10
CA LEU A 139 10.62 12.08 12.54
C LEU A 139 9.60 11.11 11.92
N THR A 140 8.32 11.46 11.94
CA THR A 140 7.25 10.71 11.25
C THR A 140 7.62 10.47 9.78
N THR A 141 7.99 11.53 9.07
CA THR A 141 8.35 11.42 7.64
C THR A 141 9.56 10.51 7.42
N VAL A 142 10.61 10.67 8.22
CA VAL A 142 11.84 9.85 8.08
C VAL A 142 11.55 8.38 8.39
N VAL A 143 10.82 8.09 9.45
CA VAL A 143 10.43 6.72 9.82
C VAL A 143 9.55 6.11 8.74
N TRP A 144 8.59 6.85 8.20
CA TRP A 144 7.72 6.38 7.13
C TRP A 144 8.51 6.01 5.87
N ILE A 145 9.35 6.92 5.36
CA ILE A 145 10.19 6.66 4.18
C ILE A 145 11.15 5.50 4.43
N GLY A 146 11.82 5.48 5.58
CA GLY A 146 12.71 4.40 5.98
C GLY A 146 12.00 3.04 6.02
N ASN A 147 10.77 3.02 6.52
CA ASN A 147 9.92 1.84 6.54
C ASN A 147 9.54 1.35 5.13
N MET A 148 9.20 2.26 4.21
CA MET A 148 8.93 1.90 2.81
C MET A 148 10.14 1.23 2.15
N VAL A 149 11.32 1.83 2.31
CA VAL A 149 12.59 1.28 1.78
C VAL A 149 12.89 -0.08 2.41
N HIS A 150 12.75 -0.21 3.73
CA HIS A 150 12.98 -1.46 4.45
C HIS A 150 12.01 -2.56 3.98
N ALA A 151 10.72 -2.25 3.80
CA ALA A 151 9.74 -3.20 3.31
C ALA A 151 10.07 -3.70 1.90
N TYR A 152 10.55 -2.83 1.02
CA TYR A 152 11.00 -3.18 -0.32
C TYR A 152 12.24 -4.10 -0.28
N LEU A 153 13.27 -3.71 0.48
CA LEU A 153 14.54 -4.45 0.55
C LEU A 153 14.38 -5.84 1.20
N THR A 154 13.43 -5.98 2.12
CA THR A 154 13.17 -7.21 2.85
C THR A 154 11.99 -8.02 2.30
N GLY A 155 11.37 -7.55 1.24
CA GLY A 155 10.35 -8.27 0.49
C GLY A 155 10.93 -9.53 -0.16
N PRO A 156 10.07 -10.51 -0.47
CA PRO A 156 10.50 -11.70 -1.20
C PRO A 156 11.12 -11.25 -2.54
N GLU A 157 12.13 -11.98 -2.98
CA GLU A 157 12.62 -11.80 -4.33
C GLU A 157 11.46 -12.03 -5.27
N ASP A 158 11.28 -11.13 -6.23
CA ASP A 158 10.30 -11.35 -7.28
C ASP A 158 10.75 -12.67 -7.91
N GLU A 159 9.95 -13.74 -7.77
CA GLU A 159 10.20 -14.96 -8.51
C GLU A 159 10.35 -14.52 -9.95
N GLU A 160 11.55 -14.72 -10.50
CA GLU A 160 11.82 -14.48 -11.90
C GLU A 160 10.70 -15.23 -12.62
N ASP A 161 9.84 -14.49 -13.28
CA ASP A 161 8.62 -15.03 -13.89
C ASP A 161 9.04 -16.12 -14.89
N ASP A 162 9.10 -17.35 -14.39
CA ASP A 162 9.36 -18.56 -15.19
C ASP A 162 8.20 -18.84 -16.18
N ARG A 163 7.33 -17.84 -16.38
CA ARG A 163 6.43 -17.85 -17.51
C ARG A 163 7.28 -17.89 -18.76
N PRO A 164 7.12 -18.91 -19.61
CA PRO A 164 7.79 -18.96 -20.91
C PRO A 164 7.62 -17.59 -21.55
N ASP A 165 8.77 -16.95 -21.79
CA ASP A 165 8.87 -15.57 -22.24
C ASP A 165 7.85 -15.36 -23.37
N ASP A 166 6.81 -14.53 -23.11
CA ASP A 166 5.83 -14.18 -24.16
C ASP A 166 6.51 -13.59 -25.40
N ARG A 167 7.81 -13.27 -25.28
CA ARG A 167 8.69 -12.94 -26.41
C ARG A 167 9.01 -14.15 -27.29
N GLU A 168 8.95 -15.39 -26.78
CA GLU A 168 9.05 -16.58 -27.66
C GLU A 168 7.74 -16.82 -28.42
N ALA A 169 6.59 -16.59 -27.75
CA ALA A 169 5.30 -16.61 -28.44
C ALA A 169 5.17 -15.51 -29.50
N ALA A 170 5.77 -14.34 -29.25
CA ALA A 170 5.82 -13.26 -30.26
C ALA A 170 6.82 -13.55 -31.39
N ARG A 171 7.79 -14.46 -31.21
CA ARG A 171 8.74 -14.87 -32.27
C ARG A 171 8.14 -15.84 -33.28
N SER A 172 6.99 -16.40 -33.00
CA SER A 172 6.30 -17.33 -33.94
C SER A 172 5.46 -16.61 -35.01
N ILE A 173 5.37 -15.27 -34.94
CA ILE A 173 4.70 -14.50 -35.99
C ILE A 173 5.73 -14.07 -37.04
N SER A 174 5.70 -14.72 -38.19
CA SER A 174 6.55 -14.35 -39.34
C SER A 174 5.72 -13.71 -40.44
N VAL A 175 6.28 -12.66 -41.03
CA VAL A 175 5.69 -12.05 -42.23
C VAL A 175 6.40 -12.66 -43.44
N ALA A 176 5.66 -13.41 -44.25
CA ALA A 176 6.18 -14.01 -45.46
C ALA A 176 5.49 -13.39 -46.68
N TYR A 177 6.28 -13.19 -47.76
CA TYR A 177 5.73 -12.77 -49.04
C TYR A 177 5.44 -14.02 -49.85
N ASP A 178 4.18 -14.17 -50.34
CA ASP A 178 3.78 -15.24 -51.24
C ASP A 178 3.83 -14.72 -52.68
N PRO A 179 4.85 -15.16 -53.48
CA PRO A 179 5.04 -14.66 -54.82
C PRO A 179 3.96 -15.17 -55.81
N ASN A 180 3.28 -16.29 -55.51
CA ASN A 180 2.27 -16.85 -56.37
C ASN A 180 0.98 -16.02 -56.38
N PHE A 181 0.71 -15.35 -55.30
CA PHE A 181 -0.48 -14.51 -55.12
C PHE A 181 -0.16 -13.01 -54.97
N ASN A 182 1.12 -12.62 -55.14
CA ASN A 182 1.60 -11.24 -54.99
C ASN A 182 1.07 -10.56 -53.74
N ARG A 183 1.09 -11.26 -52.60
CA ARG A 183 0.57 -10.77 -51.32
C ARG A 183 1.50 -11.11 -50.17
N THR A 184 1.48 -10.26 -49.15
CA THR A 184 2.12 -10.50 -47.86
C THR A 184 1.17 -11.31 -46.97
N VAL A 185 1.64 -12.41 -46.42
CA VAL A 185 0.88 -13.27 -45.49
C VAL A 185 1.55 -13.27 -44.14
N LEU A 186 0.74 -13.17 -43.10
CA LEU A 186 1.14 -13.39 -41.72
C LEU A 186 1.10 -14.91 -41.48
N LYS A 187 2.26 -15.49 -41.23
CA LYS A 187 2.37 -16.91 -40.88
C LYS A 187 2.43 -17.03 -39.37
N TRP A 188 1.47 -17.72 -38.81
CA TRP A 188 1.39 -18.06 -37.40
C TRP A 188 1.77 -19.52 -37.24
N GLU A 189 2.89 -19.79 -36.58
CA GLU A 189 3.29 -21.15 -36.23
C GLU A 189 2.94 -21.38 -34.75
N PHE A 190 2.08 -22.38 -34.53
CA PHE A 190 1.83 -22.91 -33.18
C PHE A 190 2.60 -24.22 -33.09
N ASP A 191 3.56 -24.32 -32.17
CA ASP A 191 4.09 -25.60 -31.74
C ASP A 191 3.07 -26.27 -30.82
N LEU A 192 2.52 -27.44 -31.29
CA LEU A 192 1.57 -28.27 -30.57
C LEU A 192 2.30 -29.28 -29.69
#